data_1b6d0d13ad4f4bb674e75fdc83e35ee5
#
_entry.id   1b6d0d13ad4f4bb674e75fdc83e35ee5
#
_cell.length_a   1.000
_cell.length_b   1.000
_cell.length_c   1.000
_cell.angle_alpha   90.00
_cell.angle_beta   90.00
_cell.angle_gamma   90.00
#
_symmetry.space_group_name_H-M   'P 1'
#
loop_
_entity.id
_entity.type
_entity.pdbx_description
1 polymer ?
#
loop_
_entity_poly.entity_id
_entity_poly.type
_entity_poly.pdbx_seq_one_letter_code
_entity_poly.pdbx_strand_id
1 'polypeptide(L)'
;MGDGPFRRQRPGRTIGDMQSDSGRSGPLRVVLVDADERVRESLAGLLCIGGHLCVVGSAGQADPAIDLVLATEPDIVVVDPRFPEPDAGISFIHRLRALAPGVRILVMSGSDSSEQANLVGAADGFIRKTFRPSDLVAAVIAAAVPLAG
;
A
#
# COMPACT_ATOMS: atom_id res chain seq x y z
N MET A 1 2.74 -29.95 12.02
CA MET A 1 2.54 -29.63 11.98
C MET A 1 2.50 -28.77 11.76
N GLY A 2 2.74 -28.82 11.73
CA GLY A 2 2.90 -28.08 11.65
C GLY A 2 2.91 -27.21 11.47
N ASP A 3 2.75 -27.34 11.33
CA ASP A 3 2.74 -26.51 11.31
C ASP A 3 2.85 -25.69 11.33
N GLY A 4 2.94 -25.86 11.29
CA GLY A 4 3.10 -25.04 11.44
C GLY A 4 3.30 -24.22 11.34
N PRO A 5 3.30 -24.44 11.34
CA PRO A 5 3.43 -23.53 11.34
C PRO A 5 3.65 -22.59 11.15
N PHE A 6 3.72 -22.76 11.06
CA PHE A 6 3.88 -21.94 11.03
C PHE A 6 3.71 -20.96 11.02
N ARG A 7 3.52 -20.95 10.85
CA ARG A 7 3.23 -20.08 10.88
C ARG A 7 3.52 -19.34 11.24
N ARG A 8 3.70 -19.56 11.39
CA ARG A 8 3.87 -18.99 11.69
C ARG A 8 4.14 -18.04 11.86
N GLN A 9 4.08 -18.08 11.76
CA GLN A 9 4.23 -17.34 11.83
C GLN A 9 4.69 -16.30 11.80
N ARG A 10 4.30 -16.03 12.00
CA ARG A 10 4.86 -14.82 12.13
C ARG A 10 5.82 -14.78 13.19
N PRO A 11 6.86 -15.31 12.99
CA PRO A 11 7.87 -15.35 14.02
C PRO A 11 8.30 -13.98 14.43
N GLY A 12 8.17 -13.07 13.52
CA GLY A 12 8.67 -11.78 13.84
C GLY A 12 7.93 -11.07 14.92
N ARG A 13 6.81 -11.58 15.24
CA ARG A 13 6.06 -10.89 16.22
C ARG A 13 6.49 -11.23 17.57
N THR A 14 7.67 -11.41 17.76
CA THR A 14 8.18 -11.72 19.06
C THR A 14 8.32 -10.49 19.87
N ILE A 15 8.95 -10.63 20.97
CA ILE A 15 9.20 -9.56 21.87
C ILE A 15 9.89 -8.39 21.23
N GLY A 16 10.82 -8.68 20.35
CA GLY A 16 11.50 -7.60 19.67
C GLY A 16 10.58 -6.69 18.94
N ASP A 17 9.61 -7.25 18.30
CA ASP A 17 8.70 -6.43 17.55
C ASP A 17 7.90 -5.56 18.46
N MET A 18 7.53 -6.05 19.58
CA MET A 18 6.76 -5.27 20.46
C MET A 18 7.51 -4.12 21.00
N GLN A 19 8.77 -4.30 21.23
CA GLN A 19 9.55 -3.25 21.76
C GLN A 19 9.70 -2.12 20.83
N SER A 20 9.91 -2.41 19.61
CA SER A 20 10.16 -1.35 18.75
C SER A 20 8.90 -0.83 18.20
N ASP A 21 7.85 -1.37 18.51
CA ASP A 21 6.72 -0.74 18.19
C ASP A 21 6.51 -0.43 16.80
N SER A 22 7.20 0.32 16.27
CA SER A 22 7.13 0.52 14.95
C SER A 22 7.95 -0.46 14.38
N GLY A 23 8.51 -1.21 15.18
CA GLY A 23 9.44 -1.94 14.70
C GLY A 23 9.10 -3.17 14.15
N ARG A 24 8.45 -3.20 13.18
CA ARG A 24 8.34 -4.36 12.45
C ARG A 24 9.68 -4.71 11.91
N SER A 25 10.11 -5.92 12.10
CA SER A 25 11.41 -6.29 11.64
C SER A 25 11.29 -6.76 10.24
N GLY A 26 11.24 -6.51 9.29
CA GLY A 26 11.15 -6.96 7.93
C GLY A 26 10.73 -5.83 7.04
N PRO A 27 10.68 -6.06 5.76
CA PRO A 27 10.26 -5.02 4.85
C PRO A 27 8.81 -4.65 5.05
N LEU A 28 8.48 -3.42 4.71
CA LEU A 28 7.10 -2.99 4.70
C LEU A 28 6.35 -3.74 3.60
N ARG A 29 5.15 -4.15 3.88
CA ARG A 29 4.34 -4.96 2.98
C ARG A 29 3.41 -4.06 2.18
N VAL A 30 3.46 -4.20 0.88
CA VAL A 30 2.79 -3.28 -0.05
C VAL A 30 1.82 -4.04 -0.95
N VAL A 31 0.63 -3.49 -1.14
CA VAL A 31 -0.29 -3.97 -2.17
C VAL A 31 -0.40 -2.88 -3.22
N LEU A 32 -0.33 -3.26 -4.50
CA LEU A 32 -0.45 -2.33 -5.61
C LEU A 32 -1.81 -2.46 -6.26
N VAL A 33 -2.43 -1.35 -6.55
CA VAL A 33 -3.74 -1.33 -7.20
C VAL A 33 -3.69 -0.40 -8.40
N ASP A 34 -3.78 -0.97 -9.58
CA ASP A 34 -3.71 -0.23 -10.82
C ASP A 34 -4.34 -1.10 -11.89
N ALA A 35 -5.11 -0.52 -12.79
CA ALA A 35 -5.77 -1.29 -13.82
C ALA A 35 -4.80 -1.90 -14.83
N ASP A 36 -3.62 -1.31 -14.98
CA ASP A 36 -2.65 -1.74 -15.97
C ASP A 36 -1.68 -2.74 -15.37
N GLU A 37 -1.72 -3.97 -15.87
CA GLU A 37 -0.87 -5.03 -15.37
C GLU A 37 0.61 -4.72 -15.54
N ARG A 38 0.98 -4.07 -16.64
CA ARG A 38 2.38 -3.73 -16.88
C ARG A 38 2.89 -2.74 -15.85
N VAL A 39 2.03 -1.80 -15.48
CA VAL A 39 2.40 -0.83 -14.44
C VAL A 39 2.59 -1.55 -13.12
N ARG A 40 1.67 -2.47 -12.79
CA ARG A 40 1.81 -3.20 -11.54
C ARG A 40 3.10 -3.99 -11.49
N GLU A 41 3.46 -4.65 -12.59
CA GLU A 41 4.68 -5.44 -12.63
C GLU A 41 5.91 -4.57 -12.52
N SER A 42 5.91 -3.45 -13.23
CA SER A 42 7.05 -2.53 -13.17
C SER A 42 7.22 -1.95 -11.77
N LEU A 43 6.13 -1.55 -11.16
CA LEU A 43 6.21 -0.98 -9.83
C LEU A 43 6.64 -2.02 -8.79
N ALA A 44 6.16 -3.25 -8.94
CA ALA A 44 6.55 -4.29 -8.02
C ALA A 44 8.06 -4.52 -8.06
N GLY A 45 8.62 -4.58 -9.27
CA GLY A 45 10.06 -4.76 -9.39
C GLY A 45 10.83 -3.60 -8.80
N LEU A 46 10.36 -2.40 -9.07
CA LEU A 46 11.02 -1.19 -8.60
C LEU A 46 10.98 -1.07 -7.08
N LEU A 47 9.84 -1.34 -6.50
CA LEU A 47 9.67 -1.16 -5.06
C LEU A 47 10.45 -2.19 -4.26
N CYS A 48 10.69 -3.36 -4.82
CA CYS A 48 11.41 -4.40 -4.08
C CYS A 48 12.93 -4.25 -4.15
N ILE A 49 13.43 -3.33 -4.97
CA ILE A 49 14.86 -3.07 -5.01
C ILE A 49 15.26 -2.48 -3.68
N GLY A 50 16.33 -2.94 -3.12
CA GLY A 50 16.84 -2.40 -1.87
C GLY A 50 16.34 -3.09 -0.62
N GLY A 51 15.30 -3.88 -0.73
CA GLY A 51 14.86 -4.71 0.39
C GLY A 51 14.05 -4.03 1.47
N HIS A 52 13.72 -2.74 1.30
CA HIS A 52 12.93 -2.05 2.31
C HIS A 52 11.43 -2.30 2.17
N LEU A 53 11.01 -2.71 0.98
CA LEU A 53 9.60 -2.93 0.69
C LEU A 53 9.41 -4.28 0.03
N CYS A 54 8.27 -4.88 0.29
CA CYS A 54 7.92 -6.15 -0.31
C CYS A 54 6.50 -6.06 -0.84
N VAL A 55 6.31 -6.26 -2.13
CA VAL A 55 4.98 -6.24 -2.71
C VAL A 55 4.36 -7.61 -2.49
N VAL A 56 3.32 -7.65 -1.67
CA VAL A 56 2.69 -8.91 -1.30
C VAL A 56 1.53 -9.27 -2.21
N GLY A 57 1.16 -8.38 -3.09
CA GLY A 57 0.13 -8.68 -4.08
C GLY A 57 -0.24 -7.45 -4.86
N SER A 58 -0.98 -7.65 -5.94
CA SER A 58 -1.47 -6.54 -6.73
C SER A 58 -2.82 -6.93 -7.34
N ALA A 59 -3.60 -5.95 -7.69
CA ALA A 59 -4.91 -6.19 -8.27
C ALA A 59 -5.26 -5.12 -9.28
N GLY A 60 -6.02 -5.53 -10.28
CA GLY A 60 -6.46 -4.64 -11.33
C GLY A 60 -7.95 -4.35 -11.32
N GLN A 61 -8.67 -4.83 -10.31
CA GLN A 61 -10.09 -4.59 -10.18
C GLN A 61 -10.43 -4.36 -8.72
N ALA A 62 -11.55 -3.67 -8.49
CA ALA A 62 -11.88 -3.18 -7.16
C ALA A 62 -12.15 -4.29 -6.14
N ASP A 63 -13.03 -5.22 -6.45
CA ASP A 63 -13.35 -6.25 -5.47
C ASP A 63 -12.17 -7.16 -5.17
N PRO A 64 -11.43 -7.65 -6.17
CA PRO A 64 -10.21 -8.40 -5.85
C PRO A 64 -9.21 -7.59 -5.04
N ALA A 65 -9.12 -6.28 -5.27
CA ALA A 65 -8.19 -5.46 -4.50
C ALA A 65 -8.60 -5.41 -3.04
N ILE A 66 -9.88 -5.24 -2.77
CA ILE A 66 -10.37 -5.22 -1.39
C ILE A 66 -10.11 -6.57 -0.73
N ASP A 67 -10.43 -7.66 -1.43
CA ASP A 67 -10.20 -8.99 -0.87
C ASP A 67 -8.75 -9.23 -0.56
N LEU A 68 -7.88 -8.76 -1.45
CA LEU A 68 -6.44 -8.92 -1.27
C LEU A 68 -5.96 -8.15 -0.05
N VAL A 69 -6.42 -6.92 0.12
CA VAL A 69 -6.01 -6.12 1.27
C VAL A 69 -6.49 -6.77 2.57
N LEU A 70 -7.73 -7.23 2.59
CA LEU A 70 -8.25 -7.84 3.81
C LEU A 70 -7.54 -9.15 4.13
N ALA A 71 -7.12 -9.89 3.11
CA ALA A 71 -6.43 -11.16 3.32
C ALA A 71 -4.98 -10.99 3.72
N THR A 72 -4.28 -10.00 3.15
CA THR A 72 -2.84 -9.87 3.39
C THR A 72 -2.50 -8.86 4.49
N GLU A 73 -3.42 -7.99 4.82
CA GLU A 73 -3.19 -6.96 5.85
C GLU A 73 -1.88 -6.22 5.62
N PRO A 74 -1.75 -5.55 4.48
CA PRO A 74 -0.49 -4.88 4.17
C PRO A 74 -0.29 -3.64 5.04
N ASP A 75 0.93 -3.14 5.05
CA ASP A 75 1.21 -1.89 5.73
C ASP A 75 0.70 -0.71 4.92
N ILE A 76 0.76 -0.81 3.61
CA ILE A 76 0.37 0.29 2.75
C ILE A 76 -0.17 -0.23 1.42
N VAL A 77 -1.13 0.47 0.88
CA VAL A 77 -1.68 0.22 -0.45
C VAL A 77 -1.33 1.41 -1.33
N VAL A 78 -0.75 1.14 -2.49
CA VAL A 78 -0.43 2.18 -3.47
C VAL A 78 -1.48 2.10 -4.57
N VAL A 79 -2.22 3.16 -4.77
CA VAL A 79 -3.39 3.17 -5.62
C VAL A 79 -3.32 4.24 -6.68
N ASP A 80 -3.68 3.88 -7.92
CA ASP A 80 -3.93 4.88 -8.94
C ASP A 80 -5.39 5.32 -8.79
N PRO A 81 -5.66 6.61 -8.59
CA PRO A 81 -7.03 7.07 -8.35
C PRO A 81 -7.95 6.93 -9.57
N ARG A 82 -7.38 6.61 -10.72
CA ARG A 82 -8.20 6.37 -11.90
C ARG A 82 -8.57 4.91 -12.04
N PHE A 83 -8.26 4.13 -11.06
CA PHE A 83 -8.57 2.72 -11.02
C PHE A 83 -9.95 2.51 -10.41
N PRO A 84 -10.74 1.59 -10.91
CA PRO A 84 -10.55 0.85 -12.17
C PRO A 84 -10.93 1.70 -13.37
N GLU A 85 -11.60 2.80 -13.16
CA GLU A 85 -11.99 3.75 -14.15
C GLU A 85 -11.88 5.12 -13.52
N PRO A 86 -11.75 6.18 -14.34
CA PRO A 86 -11.50 7.51 -13.78
C PRO A 86 -12.49 7.96 -12.73
N ASP A 87 -13.75 7.60 -12.88
CA ASP A 87 -14.76 8.08 -11.94
C ASP A 87 -14.97 7.14 -10.76
N ALA A 88 -14.35 5.98 -10.77
CA ALA A 88 -14.56 5.00 -9.72
C ALA A 88 -13.46 4.96 -8.68
N GLY A 89 -12.32 5.56 -9.00
CA GLY A 89 -11.15 5.45 -8.12
C GLY A 89 -11.35 6.11 -6.78
N ILE A 90 -11.94 7.28 -6.76
CA ILE A 90 -12.15 7.99 -5.51
C ILE A 90 -13.08 7.19 -4.60
N SER A 91 -14.15 6.67 -5.18
CA SER A 91 -15.09 5.86 -4.43
C SER A 91 -14.42 4.60 -3.89
N PHE A 92 -13.57 3.97 -4.70
CA PHE A 92 -12.84 2.81 -4.26
C PHE A 92 -11.95 3.12 -3.05
N ILE A 93 -11.25 4.26 -3.10
CA ILE A 93 -10.33 4.62 -2.02
C ILE A 93 -11.11 4.87 -0.73
N HIS A 94 -12.24 5.55 -0.81
CA HIS A 94 -13.07 5.76 0.38
C HIS A 94 -13.59 4.43 0.92
N ARG A 95 -13.98 3.52 0.05
CA ARG A 95 -14.43 2.20 0.45
C ARG A 95 -13.33 1.42 1.13
N LEU A 96 -12.11 1.49 0.57
CA LEU A 96 -10.96 0.83 1.15
C LEU A 96 -10.68 1.36 2.55
N ARG A 97 -10.73 2.67 2.71
CA ARG A 97 -10.50 3.28 4.01
C ARG A 97 -11.53 2.80 5.03
N ALA A 98 -12.78 2.66 4.61
CA ALA A 98 -13.83 2.23 5.52
C ALA A 98 -13.65 0.77 5.94
N LEU A 99 -13.23 -0.08 5.00
CA LEU A 99 -13.10 -1.51 5.28
C LEU A 99 -11.78 -1.88 5.93
N ALA A 100 -10.76 -1.07 5.74
CA ALA A 100 -9.44 -1.33 6.30
C ALA A 100 -8.87 -0.06 6.91
N PRO A 101 -9.45 0.40 8.02
CA PRO A 101 -9.08 1.71 8.56
C PRO A 101 -7.63 1.81 9.02
N GLY A 102 -7.01 0.69 9.32
CA GLY A 102 -5.62 0.72 9.77
C GLY A 102 -4.60 0.70 8.67
N VAL A 103 -4.99 0.52 7.42
CA VAL A 103 -4.02 0.46 6.35
C VAL A 103 -3.68 1.88 5.90
N ARG A 104 -2.44 2.08 5.49
CA ARG A 104 -2.03 3.36 4.94
C ARG A 104 -2.31 3.35 3.44
N ILE A 105 -2.66 4.50 2.89
CA ILE A 105 -3.00 4.60 1.47
C ILE A 105 -2.19 5.71 0.83
N LEU A 106 -1.40 5.36 -0.18
CA LEU A 106 -0.65 6.32 -0.98
C LEU A 106 -1.28 6.37 -2.37
N VAL A 107 -1.65 7.56 -2.80
CA VAL A 107 -2.29 7.75 -4.09
C VAL A 107 -1.29 8.26 -5.10
N MET A 108 -1.21 7.60 -6.25
CA MET A 108 -0.38 8.06 -7.36
C MET A 108 -1.22 8.99 -8.22
N SER A 109 -1.05 10.26 -7.99
CA SER A 109 -1.90 11.25 -8.60
C SER A 109 -1.35 11.72 -9.94
N GLY A 110 -2.23 12.07 -10.86
CA GLY A 110 -1.83 12.81 -12.05
C GLY A 110 -1.41 14.20 -11.61
N SER A 111 -1.85 15.21 -12.27
CA SER A 111 -1.48 16.53 -11.83
C SER A 111 -2.70 17.31 -11.37
N ASP A 112 -3.81 16.63 -11.26
CA ASP A 112 -5.06 17.32 -10.96
C ASP A 112 -5.24 17.47 -9.47
N SER A 113 -5.17 18.69 -8.98
CA SER A 113 -5.31 18.93 -7.56
C SER A 113 -6.72 18.65 -7.06
N SER A 114 -7.70 18.59 -7.95
CA SER A 114 -9.05 18.29 -7.49
C SER A 114 -9.17 16.84 -7.03
N GLU A 115 -8.40 15.93 -7.61
CA GLU A 115 -8.36 14.57 -7.13
C GLU A 115 -7.87 14.54 -5.69
N GLN A 116 -6.80 15.28 -5.42
CA GLN A 116 -6.24 15.29 -4.09
C GLN A 116 -7.23 15.86 -3.09
N ALA A 117 -7.93 16.92 -3.47
CA ALA A 117 -8.90 17.52 -2.59
C ALA A 117 -10.01 16.56 -2.20
N ASN A 118 -10.44 15.73 -3.17
CA ASN A 118 -11.50 14.76 -2.89
C ASN A 118 -11.05 13.60 -2.05
N LEU A 119 -9.76 13.41 -1.89
CA LEU A 119 -9.21 12.30 -1.15
C LEU A 119 -8.58 12.69 0.17
N VAL A 120 -8.64 13.96 0.51
CA VAL A 120 -8.14 14.42 1.80
C VAL A 120 -8.92 13.71 2.89
N GLY A 121 -8.23 13.13 3.83
CA GLY A 121 -8.85 12.38 4.90
C GLY A 121 -8.97 10.88 4.62
N ALA A 122 -8.97 10.50 3.35
CA ALA A 122 -9.00 9.07 3.01
C ALA A 122 -7.61 8.56 2.68
N ALA A 123 -6.78 9.38 2.06
CA ALA A 123 -5.44 8.97 1.69
C ALA A 123 -4.43 9.53 2.69
N ASP A 124 -3.34 8.80 2.88
CA ASP A 124 -2.29 9.20 3.79
C ASP A 124 -1.16 9.91 3.10
N GLY A 125 -1.11 9.87 1.79
CA GLY A 125 -0.10 10.57 1.03
C GLY A 125 -0.40 10.54 -0.44
N PHE A 126 0.29 11.41 -1.16
CA PHE A 126 0.13 11.52 -2.60
C PHE A 126 1.51 11.62 -3.23
N ILE A 127 1.66 11.03 -4.43
CA ILE A 127 2.86 11.23 -5.21
C ILE A 127 2.45 11.42 -6.66
N ARG A 128 3.15 12.31 -7.35
CA ARG A 128 2.85 12.53 -8.75
C ARG A 128 3.35 11.37 -9.60
N LYS A 129 2.64 11.09 -10.66
CA LYS A 129 3.01 9.99 -11.54
C LYS A 129 4.31 10.22 -12.30
N THR A 130 4.82 11.43 -12.29
CA THR A 130 6.09 11.73 -12.94
C THR A 130 7.26 11.52 -11.98
N PHE A 131 7.11 10.66 -11.01
CA PHE A 131 8.13 10.41 -10.01
C PHE A 131 9.35 9.74 -10.60
N ARG A 132 10.47 9.89 -9.92
CA ARG A 132 11.63 9.06 -10.16
C ARG A 132 11.52 7.83 -9.25
N PRO A 133 12.21 6.73 -9.62
CA PRO A 133 12.12 5.52 -8.78
C PRO A 133 12.44 5.76 -7.31
N SER A 134 13.48 6.53 -7.02
CA SER A 134 13.83 6.78 -5.63
C SER A 134 12.77 7.62 -4.93
N ASP A 135 12.09 8.49 -5.66
CA ASP A 135 11.04 9.30 -5.08
C ASP A 135 9.84 8.43 -4.69
N LEU A 136 9.52 7.43 -5.51
CA LEU A 136 8.41 6.56 -5.18
C LEU A 136 8.72 5.73 -3.94
N VAL A 137 9.91 5.14 -3.88
CA VAL A 137 10.28 4.35 -2.71
C VAL A 137 10.21 5.20 -1.45
N ALA A 138 10.77 6.41 -1.52
CA ALA A 138 10.75 7.31 -0.37
C ALA A 138 9.33 7.69 0.03
N ALA A 139 8.46 7.92 -0.95
CA ALA A 139 7.08 8.29 -0.66
C ALA A 139 6.32 7.15 -0.02
N VAL A 140 6.56 5.92 -0.48
CA VAL A 140 5.90 4.76 0.11
C VAL A 140 6.33 4.59 1.56
N ILE A 141 7.62 4.69 1.82
CA ILE A 141 8.12 4.55 3.18
C ILE A 141 7.53 5.64 4.07
N ALA A 142 7.52 6.87 3.59
CA ALA A 142 7.01 7.97 4.38
C ALA A 142 5.52 7.81 4.68
N ALA A 143 4.74 7.35 3.71
CA ALA A 143 3.31 7.22 3.89
C ALA A 143 2.96 6.02 4.77
N ALA A 144 3.82 5.02 4.82
CA ALA A 144 3.58 3.83 5.63
C ALA A 144 3.82 4.07 7.11
N VAL A 145 4.54 5.13 7.45
CA VAL A 145 4.88 5.40 8.85
C VAL A 145 3.82 6.32 9.44
N PRO A 146 3.16 5.93 10.52
CA PRO A 146 2.16 6.80 11.11
C PRO A 146 2.80 8.10 11.59
N LEU A 147 2.02 9.16 11.56
CA LEU A 147 2.52 10.42 12.07
C LEU A 147 2.78 10.28 13.54
N ALA A 148 3.86 10.84 13.97
CA ALA A 148 4.23 10.80 15.34
C ALA A 148 3.24 11.64 16.10
N GLY A 149 2.76 11.24 17.02
CA GLY A 149 1.83 12.03 17.64
C GLY A 149 1.11 12.19 18.39
#